data_0259efd043853ab10906434430a700e3
#
_entry.id   0259efd043853ab10906434430a700e3
#
_cell.length_a   1.000
_cell.length_b   1.000
_cell.length_c   1.000
_cell.angle_alpha   90.00
_cell.angle_beta   90.00
_cell.angle_gamma   90.00
#
_symmetry.space_group_name_H-M   'P 1'
#
loop_
_entity.id
_entity.type
_entity.pdbx_description
1 polymer ?
#
loop_
_entity_poly.entity_id
_entity_poly.type
_entity_poly.pdbx_seq_one_letter_code
_entity_poly.pdbx_strand_id
1 'polypeptide(L)'
;MLQVFSSQFNYQYGNNIHVPYSIGTLVSYLKSKDNIKSKFEFKKTAVFRDRVDEYIQAYTNADILLCSCYVWNWEITNYLAKKVKENNPNCLVVFGGPHVPQNTSGFFDDHSYVDILVHGEGEVTIEEIFRKYLEDKNYEDVKWISTKEYNTLPRERIEDFSILPSPYLDNSIWDLVDRVEGIRWDVSWEPN
;
A
#
# COMPACT_ATOMS: atom_id res chain seq x y z
N MET A 1 -16.96 -0.03 8.78
CA MET A 1 -15.58 0.47 8.61
C MET A 1 -15.23 0.42 7.14
N LEU A 2 -14.48 1.42 6.68
CA LEU A 2 -13.95 1.47 5.32
C LEU A 2 -12.92 0.35 5.12
N GLN A 3 -12.96 -0.29 3.95
CA GLN A 3 -12.18 -1.49 3.66
C GLN A 3 -10.86 -1.12 2.98
N VAL A 4 -9.74 -1.42 3.63
CA VAL A 4 -8.40 -1.18 3.08
C VAL A 4 -7.78 -2.51 2.69
N PHE A 5 -7.50 -2.64 1.40
CA PHE A 5 -6.75 -3.76 0.84
C PHE A 5 -5.36 -3.31 0.43
N SER A 6 -4.45 -4.26 0.28
CA SER A 6 -3.08 -3.95 -0.09
C SER A 6 -2.43 -5.05 -0.90
N SER A 7 -1.34 -4.69 -1.59
CA SER A 7 -0.51 -5.65 -2.31
C SER A 7 0.97 -5.36 -2.12
N GLN A 8 1.72 -6.43 -1.89
CA GLN A 8 3.18 -6.49 -1.98
C GLN A 8 3.54 -7.89 -2.45
N PHE A 9 3.44 -8.12 -3.76
CA PHE A 9 3.76 -9.42 -4.34
C PHE A 9 5.24 -9.72 -4.20
N ASN A 10 5.54 -10.87 -3.60
CA ASN A 10 6.90 -11.34 -3.41
C ASN A 10 7.14 -12.64 -4.19
N TYR A 11 8.40 -12.98 -4.41
CA TYR A 11 8.77 -14.28 -4.96
C TYR A 11 8.77 -15.33 -3.85
N GLN A 12 8.29 -16.51 -4.20
CA GLN A 12 8.38 -17.69 -3.35
C GLN A 12 9.61 -18.51 -3.76
N TYR A 13 10.45 -18.86 -2.79
CA TYR A 13 11.62 -19.70 -2.98
C TYR A 13 11.43 -21.03 -2.25
N GLY A 14 11.02 -22.07 -2.98
CA GLY A 14 10.55 -23.31 -2.36
C GLY A 14 9.34 -23.05 -1.47
N ASN A 15 9.47 -23.33 -0.18
CA ASN A 15 8.42 -23.08 0.80
C ASN A 15 8.54 -21.70 1.49
N ASN A 16 9.53 -20.90 1.13
CA ASN A 16 9.80 -19.62 1.79
C ASN A 16 9.25 -18.45 0.98
N ILE A 17 8.62 -17.50 1.66
CA ILE A 17 8.18 -16.24 1.08
C ILE A 17 8.41 -15.10 2.08
N HIS A 18 8.87 -13.96 1.63
CA HIS A 18 9.06 -12.80 2.49
C HIS A 18 7.73 -12.20 2.92
N VAL A 19 7.64 -11.80 4.19
CA VAL A 19 6.50 -11.03 4.69
C VAL A 19 6.36 -9.71 3.92
N PRO A 20 5.15 -9.14 3.78
CA PRO A 20 4.94 -7.84 3.12
C PRO A 20 5.35 -6.70 4.06
N TYR A 21 6.65 -6.53 4.28
CA TYR A 21 7.21 -5.64 5.31
C TYR A 21 6.79 -4.18 5.09
N SER A 22 6.93 -3.65 3.85
CA SER A 22 6.59 -2.25 3.57
C SER A 22 5.10 -1.95 3.84
N ILE A 23 4.21 -2.86 3.48
CA ILE A 23 2.78 -2.72 3.84
C ILE A 23 2.59 -2.88 5.35
N GLY A 24 3.32 -3.79 5.98
CA GLY A 24 3.27 -4.00 7.43
C GLY A 24 3.62 -2.73 8.21
N THR A 25 4.69 -2.01 7.83
CA THR A 25 5.10 -0.75 8.47
C THR A 25 4.04 0.34 8.32
N LEU A 26 3.49 0.52 7.10
CA LEU A 26 2.42 1.48 6.85
C LEU A 26 1.17 1.18 7.69
N VAL A 27 0.74 -0.08 7.73
CA VAL A 27 -0.45 -0.48 8.49
C VAL A 27 -0.23 -0.36 10.00
N SER A 28 0.96 -0.72 10.51
CA SER A 28 1.34 -0.52 11.91
C SER A 28 1.27 0.95 12.30
N TYR A 29 1.84 1.82 11.46
CA TYR A 29 1.80 3.28 11.68
C TYR A 29 0.37 3.83 11.64
N LEU A 30 -0.45 3.44 10.66
CA LEU A 30 -1.85 3.85 10.56
C LEU A 30 -2.68 3.35 11.76
N LYS A 31 -2.48 2.12 12.21
CA LYS A 31 -3.15 1.54 13.40
C LYS A 31 -2.75 2.24 14.71
N SER A 32 -1.60 2.91 14.75
CA SER A 32 -1.19 3.71 15.91
C SER A 32 -2.00 5.01 16.06
N LYS A 33 -2.79 5.40 15.06
CA LYS A 33 -3.61 6.62 15.03
C LYS A 33 -5.07 6.27 15.31
N ASP A 34 -5.60 6.63 16.47
CA ASP A 34 -6.95 6.25 16.93
C ASP A 34 -8.06 6.67 15.96
N ASN A 35 -7.94 7.85 15.35
CA ASN A 35 -8.89 8.36 14.37
C ASN A 35 -8.94 7.53 13.08
N ILE A 36 -7.84 6.87 12.72
CA ILE A 36 -7.75 5.96 11.56
C ILE A 36 -8.17 4.56 11.95
N LYS A 37 -7.58 4.01 13.01
CA LYS A 37 -7.87 2.66 13.51
C LYS A 37 -9.36 2.40 13.70
N SER A 38 -10.11 3.40 14.18
CA SER A 38 -11.55 3.27 14.45
C SER A 38 -12.43 3.35 13.20
N LYS A 39 -11.91 3.81 12.06
CA LYS A 39 -12.67 4.05 10.83
C LYS A 39 -12.36 3.05 9.72
N PHE A 40 -11.14 2.49 9.70
CA PHE A 40 -10.66 1.62 8.64
C PHE A 40 -10.43 0.19 9.15
N GLU A 41 -10.75 -0.77 8.31
CA GLU A 41 -10.45 -2.18 8.50
C GLU A 41 -9.42 -2.62 7.48
N PHE A 42 -8.23 -3.03 7.95
CA PHE A 42 -7.14 -3.50 7.11
C PHE A 42 -7.29 -4.99 6.84
N LYS A 43 -7.40 -5.35 5.57
CA LYS A 43 -7.60 -6.71 5.09
C LYS A 43 -6.29 -7.41 4.76
N LYS A 44 -6.37 -8.70 4.45
CA LYS A 44 -5.22 -9.49 4.02
C LYS A 44 -4.56 -8.89 2.78
N THR A 45 -3.22 -8.87 2.79
CA THR A 45 -2.39 -8.35 1.72
C THR A 45 -2.21 -9.39 0.61
N ALA A 46 -2.31 -8.98 -0.64
CA ALA A 46 -1.94 -9.81 -1.78
C ALA A 46 -0.42 -9.97 -1.84
N VAL A 47 0.07 -11.18 -1.54
CA VAL A 47 1.49 -11.53 -1.52
C VAL A 47 1.83 -12.61 -2.55
N PHE A 48 0.94 -13.60 -2.73
CA PHE A 48 1.15 -14.74 -3.62
C PHE A 48 0.81 -14.39 -5.07
N ARG A 49 1.79 -14.52 -5.96
CA ARG A 49 1.65 -14.13 -7.38
C ARG A 49 0.68 -15.03 -8.15
N ASP A 50 0.64 -16.30 -7.83
CA ASP A 50 -0.22 -17.32 -8.44
C ASP A 50 -1.69 -17.22 -8.03
N ARG A 51 -2.00 -16.37 -7.03
CA ARG A 51 -3.36 -16.12 -6.52
C ARG A 51 -3.92 -14.75 -6.90
N VAL A 52 -3.35 -14.08 -7.88
CA VAL A 52 -3.77 -12.70 -8.24
C VAL A 52 -5.25 -12.60 -8.56
N ASP A 53 -5.82 -13.60 -9.25
CA ASP A 53 -7.23 -13.60 -9.61
C ASP A 53 -8.17 -13.79 -8.41
N GLU A 54 -7.73 -14.54 -7.37
CA GLU A 54 -8.45 -14.64 -6.10
C GLU A 54 -8.49 -13.30 -5.38
N TYR A 55 -7.37 -12.56 -5.36
CA TYR A 55 -7.32 -11.22 -4.78
C TYR A 55 -8.21 -10.22 -5.54
N ILE A 56 -8.22 -10.27 -6.88
CA ILE A 56 -9.10 -9.42 -7.69
C ILE A 56 -10.57 -9.64 -7.30
N GLN A 57 -10.99 -10.89 -7.12
CA GLN A 57 -12.35 -11.22 -6.70
C GLN A 57 -12.64 -10.77 -5.26
N ALA A 58 -11.66 -10.91 -4.35
CA ALA A 58 -11.83 -10.52 -2.96
C ALA A 58 -11.85 -8.99 -2.75
N TYR A 59 -11.23 -8.20 -3.63
CA TYR A 59 -11.03 -6.76 -3.47
C TYR A 59 -12.12 -5.89 -4.11
N THR A 60 -13.24 -6.48 -4.52
CA THR A 60 -14.34 -5.76 -5.20
C THR A 60 -15.00 -4.67 -4.36
N ASN A 61 -14.90 -4.75 -3.04
CA ASN A 61 -15.45 -3.77 -2.09
C ASN A 61 -14.36 -2.90 -1.43
N ALA A 62 -13.19 -2.77 -2.05
CA ALA A 62 -12.10 -1.96 -1.53
C ALA A 62 -12.47 -0.47 -1.59
N ASP A 63 -12.41 0.23 -0.45
CA ASP A 63 -12.45 1.69 -0.41
C ASP A 63 -11.08 2.27 -0.79
N ILE A 64 -10.00 1.63 -0.32
CA ILE A 64 -8.61 2.00 -0.62
C ILE A 64 -7.81 0.74 -0.97
N LEU A 65 -6.98 0.82 -2.01
CA LEU A 65 -5.98 -0.18 -2.38
C LEU A 65 -4.58 0.43 -2.29
N LEU A 66 -3.76 -0.08 -1.35
CA LEU A 66 -2.36 0.30 -1.19
C LEU A 66 -1.45 -0.69 -1.92
N CYS A 67 -0.64 -0.20 -2.84
CA CYS A 67 0.28 -1.03 -3.62
C CYS A 67 1.74 -0.67 -3.32
N SER A 68 2.51 -1.63 -2.81
CA SER A 68 3.95 -1.49 -2.63
C SER A 68 4.67 -1.95 -3.89
N CYS A 69 5.24 -0.97 -4.63
CA CYS A 69 5.77 -1.14 -5.98
C CYS A 69 7.30 -1.30 -5.97
N TYR A 70 7.76 -2.44 -6.47
CA TYR A 70 9.15 -2.79 -6.72
C TYR A 70 9.31 -3.24 -8.17
N VAL A 71 10.54 -3.24 -8.68
CA VAL A 71 10.84 -3.68 -10.04
C VAL A 71 10.31 -5.09 -10.33
N TRP A 72 10.39 -6.00 -9.34
CA TRP A 72 9.99 -7.40 -9.52
C TRP A 72 8.49 -7.65 -9.44
N ASN A 73 7.69 -6.73 -8.90
CA ASN A 73 6.24 -6.91 -8.78
C ASN A 73 5.43 -5.90 -9.61
N TRP A 74 6.09 -5.04 -10.39
CA TRP A 74 5.46 -3.95 -11.10
C TRP A 74 4.30 -4.41 -11.99
N GLU A 75 4.55 -5.36 -12.88
CA GLU A 75 3.54 -5.84 -13.84
C GLU A 75 2.31 -6.44 -13.15
N ILE A 76 2.52 -7.32 -12.17
CA ILE A 76 1.42 -7.97 -11.46
C ILE A 76 0.66 -7.00 -10.56
N THR A 77 1.34 -5.99 -9.99
CA THR A 77 0.71 -4.93 -9.21
C THR A 77 -0.18 -4.06 -10.09
N ASN A 78 0.30 -3.67 -11.26
CA ASN A 78 -0.49 -2.94 -12.25
C ASN A 78 -1.71 -3.75 -12.72
N TYR A 79 -1.53 -5.04 -13.00
CA TYR A 79 -2.63 -5.92 -13.37
C TYR A 79 -3.72 -5.98 -12.29
N LEU A 80 -3.33 -6.22 -11.03
CA LEU A 80 -4.26 -6.22 -9.89
C LEU A 80 -4.99 -4.88 -9.78
N ALA A 81 -4.26 -3.77 -9.74
CA ALA A 81 -4.81 -2.43 -9.53
C ALA A 81 -5.80 -2.05 -10.64
N LYS A 82 -5.45 -2.34 -11.89
CA LYS A 82 -6.33 -2.12 -13.04
C LYS A 82 -7.63 -2.92 -12.90
N LYS A 83 -7.55 -4.20 -12.56
CA LYS A 83 -8.74 -5.06 -12.40
C LYS A 83 -9.61 -4.65 -11.21
N VAL A 84 -9.00 -4.26 -10.10
CA VAL A 84 -9.75 -3.72 -8.95
C VAL A 84 -10.47 -2.43 -9.35
N LYS A 85 -9.81 -1.50 -10.06
CA LYS A 85 -10.42 -0.24 -10.50
C LYS A 85 -11.53 -0.47 -11.55
N GLU A 86 -11.36 -1.43 -12.45
CA GLU A 86 -12.41 -1.84 -13.41
C GLU A 86 -13.66 -2.36 -12.69
N ASN A 87 -13.49 -3.17 -11.62
CA ASN A 87 -14.60 -3.74 -10.85
C ASN A 87 -15.21 -2.74 -9.85
N ASN A 88 -14.41 -1.81 -9.33
CA ASN A 88 -14.82 -0.79 -8.39
C ASN A 88 -14.17 0.57 -8.72
N PRO A 89 -14.80 1.37 -9.60
CA PRO A 89 -14.28 2.68 -10.00
C PRO A 89 -14.08 3.67 -8.84
N ASN A 90 -14.77 3.47 -7.72
CA ASN A 90 -14.70 4.36 -6.55
C ASN A 90 -13.52 4.01 -5.61
N CYS A 91 -12.82 2.90 -5.83
CA CYS A 91 -11.64 2.53 -5.03
C CYS A 91 -10.54 3.57 -5.23
N LEU A 92 -10.00 4.12 -4.13
CA LEU A 92 -8.79 4.94 -4.17
C LEU A 92 -7.57 4.03 -4.32
N VAL A 93 -6.89 4.10 -5.46
CA VAL A 93 -5.69 3.30 -5.75
C VAL A 93 -4.43 4.14 -5.51
N VAL A 94 -3.62 3.72 -4.54
CA VAL A 94 -2.40 4.41 -4.12
C VAL A 94 -1.18 3.52 -4.38
N PHE A 95 -0.24 4.02 -5.18
CA PHE A 95 1.04 3.37 -5.44
C PHE A 95 2.14 4.05 -4.63
N GLY A 96 2.98 3.27 -3.97
CA GLY A 96 4.18 3.71 -3.27
C GLY A 96 5.32 2.73 -3.44
N GLY A 97 6.50 3.07 -2.90
CA GLY A 97 7.68 2.22 -2.97
C GLY A 97 8.71 2.65 -4.01
N PRO A 98 9.87 1.98 -4.05
CA PRO A 98 11.05 2.47 -4.77
C PRO A 98 10.92 2.45 -6.30
N HIS A 99 9.92 1.74 -6.85
CA HIS A 99 9.73 1.68 -8.30
C HIS A 99 8.71 2.70 -8.82
N VAL A 100 8.12 3.52 -7.95
CA VAL A 100 7.24 4.64 -8.35
C VAL A 100 8.08 5.68 -9.11
N PRO A 101 7.67 6.09 -10.33
CA PRO A 101 8.46 7.02 -11.13
C PRO A 101 8.49 8.42 -10.49
N GLN A 102 9.67 9.03 -10.45
CA GLN A 102 9.83 10.42 -10.01
C GLN A 102 9.33 11.43 -11.05
N ASN A 103 9.51 11.10 -12.34
CA ASN A 103 8.91 11.86 -13.43
C ASN A 103 7.57 11.23 -13.80
N THR A 104 6.50 11.93 -13.54
CA THR A 104 5.12 11.46 -13.72
C THR A 104 4.49 11.90 -15.03
N SER A 105 5.27 12.55 -15.92
CA SER A 105 4.78 12.99 -17.25
C SER A 105 4.25 11.79 -18.06
N GLY A 106 2.97 11.83 -18.44
CA GLY A 106 2.30 10.75 -19.17
C GLY A 106 1.94 9.52 -18.34
N PHE A 107 2.41 9.41 -17.09
CA PHE A 107 2.18 8.22 -16.26
C PHE A 107 0.67 7.91 -16.09
N PHE A 108 -0.11 8.90 -15.71
CA PHE A 108 -1.53 8.72 -15.44
C PHE A 108 -2.38 8.52 -16.71
N ASP A 109 -1.85 8.85 -17.89
CA ASP A 109 -2.51 8.55 -19.16
C ASP A 109 -2.38 7.05 -19.48
N ASP A 110 -1.21 6.45 -19.21
CA ASP A 110 -0.96 5.03 -19.39
C ASP A 110 -1.54 4.18 -18.24
N HIS A 111 -1.63 4.76 -17.05
CA HIS A 111 -2.06 4.09 -15.80
C HIS A 111 -3.26 4.81 -15.16
N SER A 112 -4.31 5.05 -15.94
CA SER A 112 -5.51 5.80 -15.50
C SER A 112 -6.27 5.18 -14.32
N TYR A 113 -5.93 3.96 -13.94
CA TYR A 113 -6.45 3.24 -12.76
C TYR A 113 -5.72 3.61 -11.47
N VAL A 114 -4.61 4.36 -11.52
CA VAL A 114 -3.88 4.85 -10.34
C VAL A 114 -4.34 6.27 -10.04
N ASP A 115 -4.70 6.54 -8.79
CA ASP A 115 -5.16 7.87 -8.36
C ASP A 115 -4.03 8.69 -7.76
N ILE A 116 -3.18 8.06 -6.91
CA ILE A 116 -2.11 8.75 -6.19
C ILE A 116 -0.81 7.93 -6.29
N LEU A 117 0.29 8.62 -6.58
CA LEU A 117 1.64 8.13 -6.37
C LEU A 117 2.21 8.77 -5.09
N VAL A 118 2.74 7.94 -4.19
CA VAL A 118 3.45 8.38 -2.98
C VAL A 118 4.94 8.22 -3.21
N HIS A 119 5.70 9.30 -3.00
CA HIS A 119 7.14 9.32 -3.16
C HIS A 119 7.87 9.25 -1.81
N GLY A 120 9.07 8.68 -1.79
CA GLY A 120 9.91 8.56 -0.59
C GLY A 120 9.29 7.74 0.53
N GLU A 121 9.47 8.20 1.77
CA GLU A 121 8.93 7.57 2.98
C GLU A 121 7.41 7.74 3.03
N GLY A 122 6.69 6.63 3.12
CA GLY A 122 5.24 6.60 2.94
C GLY A 122 4.41 6.84 4.21
N GLU A 123 4.96 6.63 5.39
CA GLU A 123 4.21 6.52 6.65
C GLU A 123 3.38 7.77 6.97
N VAL A 124 4.03 8.93 7.01
CA VAL A 124 3.35 10.20 7.31
C VAL A 124 2.45 10.62 6.16
N THR A 125 2.91 10.42 4.91
CA THR A 125 2.14 10.75 3.71
C THR A 125 0.84 9.95 3.63
N ILE A 126 0.89 8.64 3.92
CA ILE A 126 -0.30 7.81 3.88
C ILE A 126 -1.29 8.14 5.01
N GLU A 127 -0.80 8.54 6.20
CA GLU A 127 -1.67 9.03 7.27
C GLU A 127 -2.46 10.27 6.82
N GLU A 128 -1.79 11.23 6.17
CA GLU A 128 -2.43 12.44 5.66
C GLU A 128 -3.47 12.10 4.58
N ILE A 129 -3.15 11.17 3.65
CA ILE A 129 -4.11 10.68 2.65
C ILE A 129 -5.34 10.08 3.33
N PHE A 130 -5.18 9.25 4.36
CA PHE A 130 -6.29 8.64 5.07
C PHE A 130 -7.17 9.66 5.81
N ARG A 131 -6.55 10.69 6.41
CA ARG A 131 -7.31 11.79 7.02
C ARG A 131 -8.10 12.57 5.99
N LYS A 132 -7.47 12.95 4.88
CA LYS A 132 -8.15 13.63 3.77
C LYS A 132 -9.26 12.80 3.13
N TYR A 133 -9.09 11.47 3.05
CA TYR A 133 -10.13 10.56 2.58
C TYR A 133 -11.40 10.61 3.45
N LEU A 134 -11.26 10.80 4.77
CA LEU A 134 -12.38 10.94 5.70
C LEU A 134 -13.01 12.34 5.69
N GLU A 135 -12.29 13.34 5.25
CA GLU A 135 -12.72 14.75 5.23
C GLU A 135 -13.41 15.08 3.90
N ASP A 136 -12.66 15.53 2.94
CA ASP A 136 -13.15 16.10 1.68
C ASP A 136 -12.54 15.46 0.42
N LYS A 137 -11.62 14.52 0.60
CA LYS A 137 -10.83 13.88 -0.46
C LYS A 137 -10.02 14.88 -1.31
N ASN A 138 -9.68 16.05 -0.75
CA ASN A 138 -8.73 16.98 -1.35
C ASN A 138 -7.32 16.71 -0.81
N TYR A 139 -6.40 16.31 -1.70
CA TYR A 139 -5.04 15.90 -1.36
C TYR A 139 -3.98 16.96 -1.71
N GLU A 140 -4.36 18.17 -2.12
CA GLU A 140 -3.41 19.22 -2.56
C GLU A 140 -2.40 19.62 -1.48
N ASP A 141 -2.78 19.53 -0.20
CA ASP A 141 -1.92 19.84 0.94
C ASP A 141 -1.04 18.66 1.38
N VAL A 142 -1.28 17.47 0.86
CA VAL A 142 -0.49 16.28 1.20
C VAL A 142 0.87 16.36 0.50
N LYS A 143 1.96 16.32 1.27
CA LYS A 143 3.31 16.44 0.71
C LYS A 143 3.77 15.12 0.06
N TRP A 144 4.54 15.31 -1.03
CA TRP A 144 5.28 14.26 -1.75
C TRP A 144 4.37 13.22 -2.42
N ILE A 145 3.31 13.70 -3.01
CA ILE A 145 2.44 12.90 -3.87
C ILE A 145 2.36 13.47 -5.28
N SER A 146 1.96 12.61 -6.19
CA SER A 146 1.55 12.99 -7.55
C SER A 146 0.17 12.41 -7.83
N THR A 147 -0.64 13.20 -8.50
CA THR A 147 -1.94 12.82 -9.05
C THR A 147 -1.97 13.14 -10.55
N LYS A 148 -3.08 12.84 -11.20
CA LYS A 148 -3.26 13.23 -12.60
C LYS A 148 -3.21 14.75 -12.80
N GLU A 149 -3.67 15.52 -11.82
CA GLU A 149 -3.85 16.97 -11.90
C GLU A 149 -2.63 17.75 -11.42
N TYR A 150 -1.87 17.22 -10.43
CA TYR A 150 -0.78 17.96 -9.80
C TYR A 150 0.26 17.07 -9.15
N ASN A 151 1.43 17.69 -8.90
CA ASN A 151 2.49 17.15 -8.06
C ASN A 151 2.69 18.09 -6.87
N THR A 152 2.82 17.56 -5.67
CA THR A 152 3.05 18.34 -4.47
C THR A 152 4.54 18.41 -4.10
N LEU A 153 4.88 19.35 -3.21
CA LEU A 153 6.26 19.55 -2.78
C LEU A 153 6.79 18.34 -1.98
N PRO A 154 8.09 18.05 -2.08
CA PRO A 154 8.72 17.00 -1.30
C PRO A 154 8.52 17.19 0.20
N ARG A 155 8.50 16.07 0.94
CA ARG A 155 8.50 16.03 2.39
C ARG A 155 9.93 15.92 2.92
N GLU A 156 10.19 16.53 4.06
CA GLU A 156 11.40 16.26 4.82
C GLU A 156 11.39 14.82 5.33
N ARG A 157 12.56 14.19 5.39
CA ARG A 157 12.69 12.82 5.89
C ARG A 157 12.31 12.73 7.35
N ILE A 158 11.86 11.53 7.76
CA ILE A 158 11.62 11.24 9.17
C ILE A 158 12.97 11.19 9.88
N GLU A 159 13.21 12.12 10.80
CA GLU A 159 14.45 12.17 11.61
C GLU A 159 14.33 11.28 12.86
N ASP A 160 13.14 11.24 13.46
CA ASP A 160 12.86 10.45 14.66
C ASP A 160 12.08 9.18 14.31
N PHE A 161 12.80 8.07 14.15
CA PHE A 161 12.21 6.77 13.87
C PHE A 161 11.43 6.17 15.04
N SER A 162 11.50 6.75 16.24
CA SER A 162 10.72 6.28 17.40
C SER A 162 9.20 6.43 17.20
N ILE A 163 8.79 7.29 16.26
CA ILE A 163 7.38 7.44 15.89
C ILE A 163 6.81 6.24 15.11
N LEU A 164 7.69 5.39 14.57
CA LEU A 164 7.31 4.25 13.75
C LEU A 164 7.18 3.00 14.64
N PRO A 165 5.97 2.48 14.86
CA PRO A 165 5.81 1.24 15.61
C PRO A 165 6.35 0.04 14.81
N SER A 166 6.81 -0.98 15.53
CA SER A 166 7.25 -2.22 14.89
C SER A 166 6.06 -3.08 14.47
N PRO A 167 5.90 -3.40 13.17
CA PRO A 167 4.79 -4.21 12.67
C PRO A 167 4.85 -5.67 13.16
N TYR A 168 5.99 -6.10 13.70
CA TYR A 168 6.17 -7.42 14.30
C TYR A 168 5.65 -7.46 15.74
N LEU A 169 5.91 -6.39 16.53
CA LEU A 169 5.56 -6.33 17.95
C LEU A 169 4.07 -6.05 18.16
N ASP A 170 3.43 -5.28 17.28
CA ASP A 170 2.00 -4.97 17.34
C ASP A 170 1.12 -5.97 16.57
N ASN A 171 1.74 -7.02 16.00
CA ASN A 171 1.13 -8.04 15.16
C ASN A 171 0.54 -7.55 13.82
N SER A 172 0.72 -6.29 13.45
CA SER A 172 0.14 -5.75 12.21
C SER A 172 0.52 -6.57 10.99
N ILE A 173 1.78 -7.00 10.87
CA ILE A 173 2.24 -7.81 9.73
C ILE A 173 1.60 -9.21 9.71
N TRP A 174 1.41 -9.82 10.89
CA TRP A 174 0.81 -11.16 11.00
C TRP A 174 -0.69 -11.15 10.73
N ASP A 175 -1.35 -10.03 11.03
CA ASP A 175 -2.77 -9.82 10.68
C ASP A 175 -2.97 -9.71 9.16
N LEU A 176 -1.95 -9.27 8.42
CA LEU A 176 -2.01 -9.05 6.97
C LEU A 176 -1.75 -10.30 6.13
N VAL A 177 -1.20 -11.37 6.72
CA VAL A 177 -0.87 -12.59 5.99
C VAL A 177 -1.72 -13.77 6.43
N ASP A 178 -1.96 -14.70 5.52
CA ASP A 178 -2.64 -15.95 5.84
C ASP A 178 -1.63 -17.01 6.29
N ARG A 179 -2.05 -17.86 7.23
CA ARG A 179 -1.33 -19.08 7.52
C ARG A 179 -1.64 -20.09 6.41
N VAL A 180 -0.65 -20.37 5.57
CA VAL A 180 -0.75 -21.34 4.49
C VAL A 180 0.10 -22.55 4.89
N GLU A 181 -0.50 -23.77 4.85
CA GLU A 181 0.20 -24.99 5.18
C GLU A 181 1.41 -25.20 4.26
N GLY A 182 2.54 -25.55 4.84
CA GLY A 182 3.80 -25.75 4.11
C GLY A 182 4.56 -24.47 3.77
N ILE A 183 3.98 -23.28 3.98
CA ILE A 183 4.67 -22.00 3.72
C ILE A 183 5.37 -21.51 5.01
N ARG A 184 6.61 -21.05 4.84
CA ARG A 184 7.39 -20.35 5.86
C ARG A 184 7.47 -18.88 5.49
N TRP A 185 7.08 -18.03 6.42
CA TRP A 185 7.23 -16.58 6.29
C TRP A 185 8.63 -16.17 6.71
N ASP A 186 9.40 -15.65 5.75
CA ASP A 186 10.73 -15.11 6.03
C ASP A 186 10.60 -13.66 6.48
N VAL A 187 11.19 -13.37 7.63
CA VAL A 187 11.26 -12.04 8.20
C VAL A 187 12.43 -11.32 7.54
N SER A 188 12.14 -10.36 6.68
CA SER A 188 13.16 -9.48 6.12
C SER A 188 13.65 -8.54 7.21
N TRP A 189 14.94 -8.55 7.45
CA TRP A 189 15.63 -7.47 8.13
C TRP A 189 16.15 -6.54 7.04
N GLU A 190 15.40 -5.52 6.71
CA GLU A 190 15.95 -4.41 5.93
C GLU A 190 16.45 -3.38 6.94
N PRO A 191 17.77 -3.20 7.09
CA PRO A 191 18.27 -2.06 7.84
C PRO A 191 17.87 -0.80 7.08
N ASN A 192 17.12 0.06 7.72
CA ASN A 192 16.83 1.42 7.26
C ASN A 192 18.11 2.24 7.20
#